data_a23e36952a79595050aa0e563e8292c5
#
_entry.id   a23e36952a79595050aa0e563e8292c5
#
_cell.length_a   1.000
_cell.length_b   1.000
_cell.length_c   1.000
_cell.angle_alpha   90.00
_cell.angle_beta   90.00
_cell.angle_gamma   90.00
#
_symmetry.space_group_name_H-M   'P 1'
#
loop_
_entity.id
_entity.type
_entity.pdbx_description
1 polymer ?
#
loop_
_entity_poly.entity_id
_entity_poly.type
_entity_poly.pdbx_seq_one_letter_code
_entity_poly.pdbx_strand_id
1 'polypeptide(L)'
;MKSRALVSLFIALMFIGMAVTGVLSYIWKYNQRLSAFHVIFSFSFLVLALFHIFNNFKPLKNYATKKKTRFLLPVLLGVVAVYIVGIAYSLFPFKQIVGFGKSLRKQDEIRKKTEYVITTKSETDGRTITIDFRAGPEYRSQTTRPDGVVITSIPQVAVWLEDADGTYLETLYVSGKSATGNYSGGKNRRPGALPVWSHARGIKSADGLYMPDAGSAVVDGLSAATPLTSFSLHSKYPEKKNLKLLVEVNKSFDDNEYFNKENITDDPVYLKNPNGQPSLVYTAELNTEPSVVLAKLVGHGHISGADGEINPDLSNITTARHMFKGIVIETE
;
A
#
# COMPACT_ATOMS: atom_id res chain seq x y z
N MET A 1 35.21 28.51 -37.65
CA MET A 1 34.42 27.28 -37.99
C MET A 1 34.33 26.28 -36.86
N LYS A 2 35.39 26.04 -36.05
CA LYS A 2 35.41 25.01 -34.99
C LYS A 2 34.38 25.26 -33.88
N SER A 3 34.09 26.51 -33.46
CA SER A 3 33.16 26.82 -32.37
C SER A 3 31.68 26.53 -32.69
N ARG A 4 31.24 26.75 -33.92
CA ARG A 4 29.83 26.46 -34.34
C ARG A 4 29.55 24.97 -34.38
N ALA A 5 30.52 24.14 -34.83
CA ALA A 5 30.38 22.70 -34.84
C ALA A 5 30.30 22.12 -33.40
N LEU A 6 31.10 22.66 -32.48
CA LEU A 6 31.04 22.27 -31.08
C LEU A 6 29.68 22.58 -30.43
N VAL A 7 29.15 23.78 -30.63
CA VAL A 7 27.82 24.16 -30.12
C VAL A 7 26.71 23.24 -30.66
N SER A 8 26.76 22.96 -31.96
CA SER A 8 25.79 22.04 -32.58
C SER A 8 25.87 20.62 -32.02
N LEU A 9 27.09 20.13 -31.77
CA LEU A 9 27.30 18.81 -31.17
C LEU A 9 26.77 18.75 -29.72
N PHE A 10 27.05 19.80 -28.93
CA PHE A 10 26.50 19.87 -27.55
C PHE A 10 24.97 19.91 -27.54
N ILE A 11 24.33 20.67 -28.42
CA ILE A 11 22.87 20.72 -28.55
C ILE A 11 22.33 19.33 -28.87
N ALA A 12 22.96 18.61 -29.82
CA ALA A 12 22.57 17.26 -30.20
C ALA A 12 22.68 16.26 -29.01
N LEU A 13 23.78 16.32 -28.27
CA LEU A 13 23.97 15.47 -27.09
C LEU A 13 22.94 15.75 -25.98
N MET A 14 22.70 17.02 -25.68
CA MET A 14 21.68 17.39 -24.68
C MET A 14 20.28 16.99 -25.12
N PHE A 15 19.96 17.13 -26.42
CA PHE A 15 18.70 16.67 -26.98
C PHE A 15 18.51 15.15 -26.83
N ILE A 16 19.54 14.37 -27.16
CA ILE A 16 19.50 12.90 -27.00
C ILE A 16 19.29 12.53 -25.53
N GLY A 17 20.06 13.15 -24.61
CA GLY A 17 19.88 12.91 -23.17
C GLY A 17 18.48 13.26 -22.66
N MET A 18 17.94 14.39 -23.11
CA MET A 18 16.56 14.80 -22.80
C MET A 18 15.54 13.82 -23.38
N ALA A 19 15.69 13.39 -24.63
CA ALA A 19 14.77 12.47 -25.29
C ALA A 19 14.78 11.09 -24.60
N VAL A 20 15.96 10.53 -24.32
CA VAL A 20 16.10 9.25 -23.62
C VAL A 20 15.49 9.32 -22.22
N THR A 21 15.83 10.33 -21.43
CA THR A 21 15.29 10.47 -20.06
C THR A 21 13.79 10.75 -20.07
N GLY A 22 13.27 11.46 -21.09
CA GLY A 22 11.84 11.67 -21.28
C GLY A 22 11.08 10.37 -21.55
N VAL A 23 11.60 9.54 -22.47
CA VAL A 23 11.02 8.22 -22.76
C VAL A 23 11.07 7.31 -21.51
N LEU A 24 12.19 7.26 -20.81
CA LEU A 24 12.32 6.50 -19.58
C LEU A 24 11.36 6.98 -18.50
N SER A 25 11.20 8.29 -18.33
CA SER A 25 10.22 8.87 -17.38
C SER A 25 8.76 8.57 -17.77
N TYR A 26 8.48 8.35 -19.04
CA TYR A 26 7.16 7.97 -19.53
C TYR A 26 6.86 6.50 -19.27
N ILE A 27 7.86 5.60 -19.37
CA ILE A 27 7.69 4.15 -19.26
C ILE A 27 7.81 3.68 -17.80
N TRP A 28 8.77 4.24 -17.03
CA TRP A 28 9.09 3.81 -15.69
C TRP A 28 8.33 4.61 -14.63
N LYS A 29 8.18 4.00 -13.46
CA LYS A 29 7.68 4.66 -12.26
C LYS A 29 8.53 5.89 -11.92
N TYR A 30 7.91 6.89 -11.26
CA TYR A 30 8.63 8.09 -10.82
C TYR A 30 9.92 7.72 -10.08
N ASN A 31 11.03 8.25 -10.58
CA ASN A 31 12.36 8.11 -9.98
C ASN A 31 12.99 9.50 -9.90
N GLN A 32 13.27 9.96 -8.68
CA GLN A 32 13.81 11.28 -8.44
C GLN A 32 15.11 11.56 -9.20
N ARG A 33 16.02 10.56 -9.29
CA ARG A 33 17.29 10.69 -10.05
C ARG A 33 17.03 10.85 -11.54
N LEU A 34 16.13 10.03 -12.11
CA LEU A 34 15.76 10.11 -13.52
C LEU A 34 15.11 11.46 -13.85
N SER A 35 14.22 11.94 -13.00
CA SER A 35 13.61 13.27 -13.14
C SER A 35 14.64 14.39 -13.05
N ALA A 36 15.63 14.29 -12.15
CA ALA A 36 16.71 15.26 -12.04
C ALA A 36 17.58 15.28 -13.32
N PHE A 37 17.94 14.11 -13.87
CA PHE A 37 18.66 14.03 -15.14
C PHE A 37 17.86 14.66 -16.27
N HIS A 38 16.56 14.36 -16.38
CA HIS A 38 15.70 14.94 -17.41
C HIS A 38 15.64 16.48 -17.31
N VAL A 39 15.49 17.02 -16.11
CA VAL A 39 15.48 18.48 -15.86
C VAL A 39 16.82 19.12 -16.24
N ILE A 40 17.95 18.51 -15.83
CA ILE A 40 19.29 19.03 -16.14
C ILE A 40 19.54 19.03 -17.65
N PHE A 41 19.25 17.94 -18.35
CA PHE A 41 19.40 17.87 -19.81
C PHE A 41 18.49 18.87 -20.52
N SER A 42 17.22 18.99 -20.08
CA SER A 42 16.25 19.92 -20.66
C SER A 42 16.68 21.36 -20.48
N PHE A 43 17.13 21.75 -19.29
CA PHE A 43 17.61 23.10 -19.02
C PHE A 43 18.86 23.41 -19.81
N SER A 44 19.83 22.51 -19.84
CA SER A 44 21.07 22.66 -20.63
C SER A 44 20.77 22.80 -22.12
N PHE A 45 19.85 21.97 -22.64
CA PHE A 45 19.38 22.08 -24.02
C PHE A 45 18.75 23.44 -24.31
N LEU A 46 17.87 23.92 -23.40
CA LEU A 46 17.19 25.20 -23.54
C LEU A 46 18.20 26.35 -23.63
N VAL A 47 19.19 26.41 -22.73
CA VAL A 47 20.22 27.45 -22.73
C VAL A 47 21.03 27.43 -24.03
N LEU A 48 21.48 26.25 -24.47
CA LEU A 48 22.23 26.10 -25.71
C LEU A 48 21.41 26.44 -26.96
N ALA A 49 20.11 26.06 -26.96
CA ALA A 49 19.19 26.36 -28.05
C ALA A 49 18.94 27.88 -28.14
N LEU A 50 18.73 28.56 -27.02
CA LEU A 50 18.62 30.03 -26.98
C LEU A 50 19.89 30.69 -27.52
N PHE A 51 21.06 30.25 -27.08
CA PHE A 51 22.34 30.77 -27.59
C PHE A 51 22.46 30.52 -29.10
N HIS A 52 22.06 29.36 -29.58
CA HIS A 52 22.06 29.05 -31.02
C HIS A 52 21.09 29.93 -31.80
N ILE A 53 19.88 30.19 -31.28
CA ILE A 53 18.89 31.09 -31.87
C ILE A 53 19.44 32.52 -31.95
N PHE A 54 20.01 33.04 -30.87
CA PHE A 54 20.63 34.39 -30.87
C PHE A 54 21.72 34.52 -31.91
N ASN A 55 22.62 33.54 -32.02
CA ASN A 55 23.71 33.54 -33.00
C ASN A 55 23.21 33.41 -34.45
N ASN A 56 22.01 32.87 -34.65
CA ASN A 56 21.41 32.67 -35.99
C ASN A 56 20.15 33.50 -36.19
N PHE A 57 19.96 34.56 -35.40
CA PHE A 57 18.71 35.37 -35.44
C PHE A 57 18.44 35.98 -36.81
N LYS A 58 19.50 36.50 -37.50
CA LYS A 58 19.36 37.10 -38.86
C LYS A 58 18.83 36.10 -39.89
N PRO A 59 19.42 34.88 -40.06
CA PRO A 59 18.87 33.85 -40.91
C PRO A 59 17.43 33.48 -40.55
N LEU A 60 17.14 33.28 -39.24
CA LEU A 60 15.81 32.89 -38.75
C LEU A 60 14.74 33.94 -39.08
N LYS A 61 15.04 35.24 -38.87
CA LYS A 61 14.19 36.37 -39.29
C LYS A 61 13.93 36.36 -40.80
N ASN A 62 14.97 36.11 -41.59
CA ASN A 62 14.82 36.04 -43.04
C ASN A 62 13.90 34.87 -43.48
N TYR A 63 13.93 33.71 -42.81
CA TYR A 63 13.01 32.61 -43.09
C TYR A 63 11.57 32.99 -42.72
N ALA A 64 11.35 33.67 -41.60
CA ALA A 64 10.02 34.08 -41.17
C ALA A 64 9.39 35.19 -42.08
N THR A 65 10.24 36.03 -42.72
CA THR A 65 9.76 37.18 -43.50
C THR A 65 9.73 36.95 -45.01
N LYS A 66 10.47 35.99 -45.56
CA LYS A 66 10.49 35.69 -47.01
C LYS A 66 9.15 35.17 -47.50
N LYS A 67 8.63 35.69 -48.63
CA LYS A 67 7.37 35.32 -49.24
C LYS A 67 7.17 33.81 -49.40
N LYS A 68 8.22 33.05 -49.72
CA LYS A 68 8.17 31.58 -49.90
C LYS A 68 8.08 30.75 -48.62
N THR A 69 8.52 31.27 -47.46
CA THR A 69 8.63 30.51 -46.23
C THR A 69 7.83 31.06 -45.07
N ARG A 70 7.24 32.27 -45.21
CA ARG A 70 6.46 32.94 -44.16
C ARG A 70 5.25 32.13 -43.64
N PHE A 71 4.71 31.24 -44.48
CA PHE A 71 3.59 30.39 -44.09
C PHE A 71 4.00 29.19 -43.19
N LEU A 72 5.30 28.83 -43.17
CA LEU A 72 5.81 27.71 -42.36
C LEU A 72 5.67 27.97 -40.87
N LEU A 73 5.92 29.20 -40.44
CA LEU A 73 5.81 29.56 -39.02
C LEU A 73 4.41 29.36 -38.44
N PRO A 74 3.32 29.92 -39.05
CA PRO A 74 1.96 29.68 -38.57
C PRO A 74 1.54 28.20 -38.67
N VAL A 75 2.01 27.44 -39.68
CA VAL A 75 1.76 26.00 -39.77
C VAL A 75 2.43 25.26 -38.61
N LEU A 76 3.70 25.54 -38.32
CA LEU A 76 4.40 24.92 -37.18
C LEU A 76 3.74 25.27 -35.84
N LEU A 77 3.34 26.53 -35.64
CA LEU A 77 2.59 26.94 -34.45
C LEU A 77 1.25 26.22 -34.34
N GLY A 78 0.56 26.05 -35.45
CA GLY A 78 -0.71 25.28 -35.53
C GLY A 78 -0.49 23.81 -35.12
N VAL A 79 0.56 23.17 -35.63
CA VAL A 79 0.91 21.79 -35.23
C VAL A 79 1.20 21.72 -33.73
N VAL A 80 2.00 22.63 -33.18
CA VAL A 80 2.28 22.66 -31.73
C VAL A 80 1.00 22.85 -30.92
N ALA A 81 0.12 23.75 -31.35
CA ALA A 81 -1.17 23.97 -30.70
C ALA A 81 -2.04 22.71 -30.70
N VAL A 82 -2.10 21.96 -31.81
CA VAL A 82 -2.81 20.67 -31.89
C VAL A 82 -2.25 19.66 -30.90
N TYR A 83 -0.91 19.57 -30.75
CA TYR A 83 -0.29 18.70 -29.74
C TYR A 83 -0.69 19.12 -28.30
N ILE A 84 -0.59 20.41 -27.98
CA ILE A 84 -0.93 20.94 -26.67
C ILE A 84 -2.39 20.65 -26.33
N VAL A 85 -3.31 21.02 -27.24
CA VAL A 85 -4.76 20.82 -27.05
C VAL A 85 -5.09 19.32 -26.99
N GLY A 86 -4.51 18.51 -27.89
CA GLY A 86 -4.74 17.08 -27.95
C GLY A 86 -4.34 16.36 -26.65
N ILE A 87 -3.22 16.76 -26.05
CA ILE A 87 -2.74 16.20 -24.78
C ILE A 87 -3.60 16.73 -23.62
N ALA A 88 -3.85 18.05 -23.55
CA ALA A 88 -4.59 18.69 -22.45
C ALA A 88 -6.03 18.16 -22.33
N TYR A 89 -6.71 17.98 -23.45
CA TYR A 89 -8.09 17.50 -23.49
C TYR A 89 -8.20 15.99 -23.76
N SER A 90 -7.07 15.26 -23.74
CA SER A 90 -7.04 13.81 -23.96
C SER A 90 -7.78 13.36 -25.22
N LEU A 91 -7.60 14.09 -26.32
CA LEU A 91 -8.22 13.77 -27.62
C LEU A 91 -7.54 12.56 -28.29
N PHE A 92 -8.22 11.91 -29.20
CA PHE A 92 -7.61 10.88 -30.08
C PHE A 92 -6.58 11.51 -31.00
N PRO A 93 -5.36 10.94 -31.21
CA PRO A 93 -4.81 9.69 -30.65
C PRO A 93 -4.07 9.87 -29.32
N PHE A 94 -3.93 11.07 -28.77
CA PHE A 94 -3.12 11.38 -27.59
C PHE A 94 -3.58 10.63 -26.34
N LYS A 95 -4.90 10.43 -26.18
CA LYS A 95 -5.45 9.61 -25.08
C LYS A 95 -4.88 8.20 -25.06
N GLN A 96 -4.70 7.58 -26.22
CA GLN A 96 -4.15 6.22 -26.33
C GLN A 96 -2.68 6.19 -25.95
N ILE A 97 -1.89 7.18 -26.39
CA ILE A 97 -0.48 7.31 -26.04
C ILE A 97 -0.32 7.46 -24.52
N VAL A 98 -1.08 8.37 -23.90
CA VAL A 98 -1.05 8.56 -22.44
C VAL A 98 -1.53 7.29 -21.71
N GLY A 99 -2.56 6.61 -22.22
CA GLY A 99 -3.08 5.35 -21.68
C GLY A 99 -2.06 4.21 -21.73
N PHE A 100 -1.32 4.11 -22.83
CA PHE A 100 -0.26 3.11 -22.99
C PHE A 100 0.86 3.27 -21.95
N GLY A 101 1.36 4.48 -21.71
CA GLY A 101 2.35 4.72 -20.66
C GLY A 101 1.82 4.40 -19.26
N LYS A 102 0.54 4.65 -18.99
CA LYS A 102 -0.10 4.25 -17.73
C LYS A 102 -0.18 2.73 -17.58
N SER A 103 -0.49 1.99 -18.66
CA SER A 103 -0.58 0.53 -18.62
C SER A 103 0.77 -0.13 -18.35
N LEU A 104 1.85 0.38 -18.94
CA LEU A 104 3.21 -0.10 -18.68
C LEU A 104 3.61 0.12 -17.21
N ARG A 105 3.33 1.31 -16.65
CA ARG A 105 3.59 1.60 -15.23
C ARG A 105 2.73 0.74 -14.29
N LYS A 106 1.49 0.44 -14.67
CA LYS A 106 0.60 -0.42 -13.88
C LYS A 106 1.08 -1.86 -13.83
N GLN A 107 1.67 -2.38 -14.90
CA GLN A 107 2.30 -3.71 -14.90
C GLN A 107 3.51 -3.75 -13.97
N ASP A 108 4.34 -2.71 -13.94
CA ASP A 108 5.45 -2.60 -12.97
C ASP A 108 4.94 -2.51 -11.53
N GLU A 109 3.82 -1.82 -11.30
CA GLU A 109 3.18 -1.78 -9.97
C GLU A 109 2.63 -3.14 -9.55
N ILE A 110 2.11 -3.92 -10.47
CA ILE A 110 1.64 -5.30 -10.19
C ILE A 110 2.83 -6.21 -9.88
N ARG A 111 3.95 -6.10 -10.59
CA ARG A 111 5.19 -6.84 -10.32
C ARG A 111 5.86 -6.42 -9.00
N LYS A 112 5.79 -5.14 -8.61
CA LYS A 112 6.39 -4.61 -7.38
C LYS A 112 5.44 -4.62 -6.17
N LYS A 113 4.20 -5.07 -6.34
CA LYS A 113 3.17 -5.05 -5.29
C LYS A 113 3.37 -6.07 -4.17
N THR A 114 4.46 -6.84 -4.23
CA THR A 114 4.83 -7.83 -3.21
C THR A 114 6.10 -7.42 -2.45
N GLU A 115 6.39 -6.12 -2.30
CA GLU A 115 7.67 -5.64 -1.76
C GLU A 115 7.66 -5.26 -0.27
N TYR A 116 6.52 -5.36 0.43
CA TYR A 116 6.56 -5.27 1.88
C TYR A 116 6.69 -6.67 2.46
N VAL A 117 7.91 -7.03 2.82
CA VAL A 117 8.20 -8.26 3.55
C VAL A 117 8.46 -7.90 5.00
N ILE A 118 7.69 -8.50 5.88
CA ILE A 118 7.92 -8.48 7.32
C ILE A 118 8.53 -9.83 7.67
N THR A 119 9.68 -9.83 8.30
CA THR A 119 10.33 -11.07 8.75
C THR A 119 10.30 -11.11 10.28
N THR A 120 9.76 -12.19 10.82
CA THR A 120 9.74 -12.47 12.25
C THR A 120 10.39 -13.83 12.50
N LYS A 121 10.92 -14.04 13.69
CA LYS A 121 11.50 -15.35 14.09
C LYS A 121 12.57 -15.92 13.13
N SER A 122 13.35 -15.05 12.49
CA SER A 122 14.38 -15.48 11.53
C SER A 122 15.49 -16.33 12.14
N GLU A 123 15.76 -16.13 13.42
CA GLU A 123 16.86 -16.79 14.16
C GLU A 123 16.41 -18.04 14.95
N THR A 124 15.10 -18.37 14.92
CA THR A 124 14.60 -19.58 15.60
C THR A 124 14.68 -20.80 14.70
N ASP A 125 14.88 -21.97 15.30
CA ASP A 125 14.76 -23.23 14.59
C ASP A 125 13.30 -23.52 14.22
N GLY A 126 13.09 -24.20 13.11
CA GLY A 126 11.75 -24.57 12.65
C GLY A 126 11.58 -24.46 11.13
N ARG A 127 10.41 -24.79 10.69
CA ARG A 127 10.02 -24.74 9.27
C ARG A 127 9.69 -23.30 8.86
N THR A 128 9.93 -22.99 7.58
CA THR A 128 9.61 -21.68 7.02
C THR A 128 8.12 -21.60 6.67
N ILE A 129 7.53 -20.47 6.96
CA ILE A 129 6.18 -20.10 6.54
C ILE A 129 6.18 -18.73 5.91
N THR A 130 5.54 -18.61 4.76
CA THR A 130 5.26 -17.35 4.08
C THR A 130 3.76 -17.12 4.05
N ILE A 131 3.30 -15.98 4.49
CA ILE A 131 1.88 -15.60 4.50
C ILE A 131 1.71 -14.34 3.68
N ASP A 132 1.05 -14.46 2.54
CA ASP A 132 0.77 -13.35 1.62
C ASP A 132 -0.59 -12.73 1.91
N PHE A 133 -0.58 -11.51 2.40
CA PHE A 133 -1.76 -10.69 2.63
C PHE A 133 -2.08 -9.86 1.39
N ARG A 134 -3.11 -10.24 0.65
CA ARG A 134 -3.54 -9.55 -0.57
C ARG A 134 -4.60 -8.51 -0.24
N ALA A 135 -4.21 -7.25 -0.20
CA ALA A 135 -5.10 -6.13 0.10
C ALA A 135 -6.32 -6.09 -0.83
N GLY A 136 -7.49 -5.97 -0.24
CA GLY A 136 -8.77 -5.78 -0.91
C GLY A 136 -9.10 -4.30 -1.14
N PRO A 137 -10.27 -4.00 -1.72
CA PRO A 137 -10.70 -2.62 -1.95
C PRO A 137 -10.89 -1.84 -0.65
N GLU A 138 -11.31 -2.51 0.43
CA GLU A 138 -11.58 -1.91 1.74
C GLU A 138 -10.39 -2.00 2.71
N TYR A 139 -9.22 -2.40 2.24
CA TYR A 139 -8.02 -2.48 3.06
C TYR A 139 -7.63 -1.15 3.68
N ARG A 140 -7.81 -0.06 2.95
CA ARG A 140 -7.46 1.29 3.37
C ARG A 140 -8.66 2.22 3.22
N SER A 141 -8.99 2.94 4.28
CA SER A 141 -9.96 4.04 4.24
C SER A 141 -9.32 5.35 4.68
N GLN A 142 -9.88 6.47 4.22
CA GLN A 142 -9.50 7.80 4.65
C GLN A 142 -10.74 8.53 5.15
N THR A 143 -10.63 9.10 6.34
CA THR A 143 -11.67 9.91 6.96
C THR A 143 -11.10 11.28 7.28
N THR A 144 -11.78 12.33 6.86
CA THR A 144 -11.37 13.71 7.21
C THR A 144 -12.12 14.11 8.47
N ARG A 145 -11.38 14.47 9.51
CA ARG A 145 -11.93 15.01 10.76
C ARG A 145 -12.47 16.43 10.55
N PRO A 146 -13.36 16.92 11.44
CA PRO A 146 -13.88 18.29 11.36
C PRO A 146 -12.79 19.38 11.37
N ASP A 147 -11.61 19.10 11.95
CA ASP A 147 -10.45 19.99 11.96
C ASP A 147 -9.60 19.93 10.66
N GLY A 148 -10.06 19.20 9.63
CA GLY A 148 -9.39 19.06 8.35
C GLY A 148 -8.27 18.00 8.31
N VAL A 149 -7.98 17.35 9.43
CA VAL A 149 -6.96 16.28 9.48
C VAL A 149 -7.46 15.02 8.81
N VAL A 150 -6.70 14.50 7.83
CA VAL A 150 -7.00 13.22 7.16
C VAL A 150 -6.41 12.08 7.96
N ILE A 151 -7.29 11.21 8.47
CA ILE A 151 -6.90 9.96 9.13
C ILE A 151 -6.95 8.83 8.11
N THR A 152 -5.86 8.09 8.00
CA THR A 152 -5.81 6.84 7.22
C THR A 152 -5.96 5.66 8.17
N SER A 153 -7.01 4.88 7.98
CA SER A 153 -7.23 3.61 8.69
C SER A 153 -6.77 2.44 7.84
N ILE A 154 -6.00 1.54 8.44
CA ILE A 154 -5.52 0.28 7.89
C ILE A 154 -5.77 -0.83 8.91
N PRO A 155 -5.89 -2.10 8.48
CA PRO A 155 -6.17 -3.19 9.41
C PRO A 155 -5.09 -3.36 10.47
N GLN A 156 -5.51 -3.71 11.67
CA GLN A 156 -4.69 -4.41 12.64
C GLN A 156 -4.73 -5.90 12.30
N VAL A 157 -3.62 -6.58 12.49
CA VAL A 157 -3.47 -8.00 12.13
C VAL A 157 -2.77 -8.71 13.27
N ALA A 158 -3.26 -9.88 13.66
CA ALA A 158 -2.53 -10.85 14.45
C ALA A 158 -2.48 -12.18 13.73
N VAL A 159 -1.36 -12.87 13.84
CA VAL A 159 -1.11 -14.20 13.29
C VAL A 159 -0.54 -15.06 14.41
N TRP A 160 -1.18 -16.18 14.68
CA TRP A 160 -0.73 -17.11 15.73
C TRP A 160 -0.99 -18.56 15.37
N LEU A 161 -0.39 -19.43 16.15
CA LEU A 161 -0.53 -20.88 16.05
C LEU A 161 -1.30 -21.44 17.24
N GLU A 162 -2.13 -22.40 16.95
CA GLU A 162 -2.79 -23.30 17.91
C GLU A 162 -2.47 -24.76 17.59
N ASP A 163 -2.56 -25.61 18.59
CA ASP A 163 -2.51 -27.04 18.38
C ASP A 163 -3.89 -27.59 17.94
N ALA A 164 -3.96 -28.92 17.77
CA ALA A 164 -5.19 -29.59 17.33
C ALA A 164 -6.38 -29.37 18.27
N ASP A 165 -6.11 -29.17 19.57
CA ASP A 165 -7.13 -28.99 20.60
C ASP A 165 -7.56 -27.52 20.75
N GLY A 166 -6.98 -26.60 19.94
CA GLY A 166 -7.26 -25.16 19.99
C GLY A 166 -6.48 -24.44 21.08
N THR A 167 -5.45 -25.05 21.65
CA THR A 167 -4.59 -24.40 22.64
C THR A 167 -3.61 -23.46 21.93
N TYR A 168 -3.57 -22.19 22.37
CA TYR A 168 -2.60 -21.21 21.86
C TYR A 168 -1.17 -21.69 22.11
N LEU A 169 -0.35 -21.60 21.09
CA LEU A 169 1.08 -21.94 21.17
C LEU A 169 1.95 -20.70 21.15
N GLU A 170 1.83 -19.89 20.11
CA GLU A 170 2.66 -18.70 19.96
C GLU A 170 2.11 -17.73 18.92
N THR A 171 2.47 -16.45 19.07
CA THR A 171 2.24 -15.40 18.07
C THR A 171 3.39 -15.39 17.08
N LEU A 172 3.09 -15.42 15.78
CA LEU A 172 4.06 -15.22 14.71
C LEU A 172 4.20 -13.74 14.35
N TYR A 173 3.10 -12.99 14.38
CA TYR A 173 3.10 -11.57 14.08
C TYR A 173 1.89 -10.88 14.72
N VAL A 174 2.08 -9.64 15.11
CA VAL A 174 0.99 -8.74 15.49
C VAL A 174 1.31 -7.30 15.10
N SER A 175 0.29 -6.54 14.68
CA SER A 175 0.43 -5.11 14.39
C SER A 175 0.90 -4.33 15.61
N GLY A 176 1.88 -3.43 15.45
CA GLY A 176 2.56 -2.74 16.55
C GLY A 176 1.63 -1.99 17.52
N LYS A 177 0.52 -1.42 17.03
CA LYS A 177 -0.49 -0.79 17.91
C LYS A 177 -1.17 -1.81 18.81
N SER A 178 -1.51 -2.98 18.28
CA SER A 178 -2.13 -4.06 19.05
C SER A 178 -1.12 -4.75 19.97
N ALA A 179 0.15 -4.84 19.56
CA ALA A 179 1.23 -5.40 20.36
C ALA A 179 1.49 -4.64 21.67
N THR A 180 1.28 -3.32 21.64
CA THR A 180 1.57 -2.43 22.78
C THR A 180 0.31 -1.87 23.45
N GLY A 181 -0.86 -2.08 22.84
CA GLY A 181 -2.10 -1.42 23.26
C GLY A 181 -2.10 0.10 23.08
N ASN A 182 -1.13 0.63 22.31
CA ASN A 182 -0.96 2.07 22.09
C ASN A 182 -1.59 2.50 20.76
N TYR A 183 -2.86 2.86 20.82
CA TYR A 183 -3.58 3.39 19.66
C TYR A 183 -3.47 4.92 19.62
N SER A 184 -3.39 5.47 18.40
CA SER A 184 -3.25 6.91 18.15
C SER A 184 -4.28 7.74 18.93
N GLY A 185 -3.83 8.78 19.60
CA GLY A 185 -4.66 9.62 20.47
C GLY A 185 -4.51 9.32 21.95
N GLY A 186 -3.52 8.49 22.37
CA GLY A 186 -3.19 8.22 23.76
C GLY A 186 -4.05 7.10 24.39
N LYS A 187 -4.55 7.20 25.55
CA LYS A 187 -5.16 6.23 26.44
C LYS A 187 -6.33 5.37 25.92
N ASN A 188 -6.52 5.27 24.61
CA ASN A 188 -7.67 4.55 24.02
C ASN A 188 -7.37 3.05 23.97
N ARG A 189 -7.85 2.35 24.99
CA ARG A 189 -7.90 0.89 25.01
C ARG A 189 -8.93 0.40 23.99
N ARG A 190 -8.57 -0.57 23.14
CA ARG A 190 -9.45 -1.15 22.12
C ARG A 190 -9.48 -2.67 22.21
N PRO A 191 -10.16 -3.22 23.24
CA PRO A 191 -10.20 -4.67 23.44
C PRO A 191 -10.90 -5.40 22.28
N GLY A 192 -11.83 -4.76 21.60
CA GLY A 192 -12.51 -5.30 20.42
C GLY A 192 -11.68 -5.26 19.12
N ALA A 193 -10.43 -4.78 19.14
CA ALA A 193 -9.64 -4.72 17.91
C ALA A 193 -9.16 -6.11 17.44
N LEU A 194 -8.65 -6.95 18.34
CA LEU A 194 -8.22 -8.33 18.07
C LEU A 194 -8.56 -9.20 19.29
N PRO A 195 -9.86 -9.41 19.59
CA PRO A 195 -10.29 -10.06 20.80
C PRO A 195 -9.94 -11.55 20.86
N VAL A 196 -10.07 -12.27 19.73
CA VAL A 196 -9.81 -13.71 19.69
C VAL A 196 -8.35 -14.00 20.01
N TRP A 197 -7.43 -13.33 19.31
CA TRP A 197 -5.99 -13.44 19.59
C TRP A 197 -5.64 -13.03 21.03
N SER A 198 -6.23 -11.94 21.48
CA SER A 198 -5.94 -11.40 22.83
C SER A 198 -6.34 -12.38 23.93
N HIS A 199 -7.52 -13.01 23.81
CA HIS A 199 -7.98 -14.03 24.74
C HIS A 199 -7.19 -15.34 24.62
N ALA A 200 -6.89 -15.76 23.39
CA ALA A 200 -6.08 -16.97 23.14
C ALA A 200 -4.74 -16.92 23.89
N ARG A 201 -4.09 -15.74 23.94
CA ARG A 201 -2.87 -15.54 24.73
C ARG A 201 -3.05 -15.76 26.23
N GLY A 202 -4.26 -15.62 26.75
CA GLY A 202 -4.58 -15.81 28.19
C GLY A 202 -4.00 -14.75 29.13
N ILE A 203 -3.41 -13.66 28.62
CA ILE A 203 -2.71 -12.64 29.41
C ILE A 203 -3.62 -11.43 29.60
N LYS A 204 -3.96 -11.11 30.84
CA LYS A 204 -4.70 -9.90 31.22
C LYS A 204 -3.74 -8.77 31.55
N SER A 205 -4.06 -7.58 31.08
CA SER A 205 -3.43 -6.34 31.50
C SER A 205 -3.87 -5.91 32.92
N ALA A 206 -3.20 -4.91 33.49
CA ALA A 206 -3.52 -4.40 34.83
C ALA A 206 -4.96 -3.89 35.01
N ASP A 207 -5.62 -3.47 33.92
CA ASP A 207 -7.02 -3.06 33.90
C ASP A 207 -8.02 -4.22 33.76
N GLY A 208 -7.53 -5.47 33.75
CA GLY A 208 -8.35 -6.69 33.65
C GLY A 208 -8.75 -7.07 32.24
N LEU A 209 -8.38 -6.29 31.20
CA LEU A 209 -8.70 -6.59 29.81
C LEU A 209 -7.69 -7.57 29.19
N TYR A 210 -8.20 -8.45 28.30
CA TYR A 210 -7.38 -9.31 27.47
C TYR A 210 -6.85 -8.53 26.27
N MET A 211 -5.95 -7.60 26.49
CA MET A 211 -5.23 -6.90 25.41
C MET A 211 -3.90 -6.40 25.94
N PRO A 212 -2.85 -6.33 25.14
CA PRO A 212 -1.57 -5.80 25.57
C PRO A 212 -1.66 -4.36 26.09
N ASP A 213 -0.73 -4.04 27.01
CA ASP A 213 -0.43 -2.70 27.48
C ASP A 213 1.09 -2.56 27.67
N ALA A 214 1.55 -1.46 28.24
CA ALA A 214 2.98 -1.22 28.44
C ALA A 214 3.64 -2.26 29.36
N GLY A 215 2.89 -2.88 30.27
CA GLY A 215 3.39 -3.92 31.21
C GLY A 215 3.31 -5.34 30.65
N SER A 216 2.49 -5.57 29.63
CA SER A 216 2.24 -6.88 29.01
C SER A 216 2.42 -6.85 27.49
N ALA A 217 3.24 -5.92 26.98
CA ALA A 217 3.54 -5.77 25.56
C ALA A 217 4.09 -7.07 24.95
N VAL A 218 3.75 -7.30 23.69
CA VAL A 218 4.35 -8.42 22.94
C VAL A 218 5.82 -8.10 22.65
N VAL A 219 6.66 -9.11 22.78
CA VAL A 219 8.11 -9.01 22.60
C VAL A 219 8.47 -8.38 21.24
N ASP A 220 9.45 -7.49 21.26
CA ASP A 220 10.03 -6.92 20.03
C ASP A 220 10.49 -8.03 19.06
N GLY A 221 10.33 -7.77 17.79
CA GLY A 221 10.62 -8.74 16.72
C GLY A 221 9.40 -9.54 16.23
N LEU A 222 8.30 -9.56 16.99
CA LEU A 222 7.01 -10.11 16.55
C LEU A 222 6.03 -9.03 16.11
N SER A 223 6.37 -7.76 16.29
CA SER A 223 5.51 -6.64 15.97
C SER A 223 6.14 -5.67 14.97
N ALA A 224 5.33 -5.16 14.05
CA ALA A 224 5.71 -4.12 13.10
C ALA A 224 4.50 -3.26 12.72
N ALA A 225 4.75 -2.10 12.12
CA ALA A 225 3.69 -1.31 11.51
C ALA A 225 3.06 -2.08 10.36
N THR A 226 1.75 -2.18 10.33
CA THR A 226 1.03 -2.79 9.19
C THR A 226 1.31 -1.98 7.93
N PRO A 227 1.73 -2.61 6.82
CA PRO A 227 1.94 -1.93 5.55
C PRO A 227 0.67 -1.30 4.99
N LEU A 228 0.82 -0.26 4.17
CA LEU A 228 -0.32 0.46 3.54
C LEU A 228 -0.94 -0.28 2.36
N THR A 229 -0.45 -1.47 2.02
CA THR A 229 -0.87 -2.27 0.86
C THR A 229 -0.63 -3.76 1.15
N SER A 230 -0.78 -4.61 0.14
CA SER A 230 -0.43 -6.04 0.22
C SER A 230 1.00 -6.24 0.74
N PHE A 231 1.20 -7.26 1.53
CA PHE A 231 2.50 -7.58 2.13
C PHE A 231 2.64 -9.09 2.35
N SER A 232 3.88 -9.55 2.51
CA SER A 232 4.22 -10.91 2.87
C SER A 232 4.82 -10.92 4.28
N LEU A 233 4.40 -11.87 5.08
CA LEU A 233 5.00 -12.19 6.37
C LEU A 233 5.84 -13.46 6.20
N HIS A 234 7.13 -13.36 6.44
CA HIS A 234 8.03 -14.49 6.53
C HIS A 234 8.32 -14.78 7.99
N SER A 235 8.10 -16.03 8.41
CA SER A 235 8.33 -16.45 9.79
C SER A 235 8.78 -17.90 9.83
N LYS A 236 9.11 -18.36 11.02
CA LYS A 236 9.33 -19.78 11.30
C LYS A 236 8.33 -20.27 12.33
N TYR A 237 8.01 -21.56 12.26
CA TYR A 237 7.11 -22.23 13.16
C TYR A 237 7.66 -23.62 13.55
N PRO A 238 7.28 -24.15 14.73
CA PRO A 238 7.82 -25.42 15.22
C PRO A 238 7.41 -26.58 14.30
N GLU A 239 8.30 -27.53 14.15
CA GLU A 239 8.04 -28.79 13.44
C GLU A 239 7.14 -29.69 14.28
N LYS A 240 5.85 -29.42 14.29
CA LYS A 240 4.82 -30.14 15.03
C LYS A 240 3.68 -30.51 14.07
N LYS A 241 3.07 -31.70 14.26
CA LYS A 241 1.92 -32.13 13.47
C LYS A 241 0.64 -31.44 13.95
N ASN A 242 -0.32 -31.32 13.02
CA ASN A 242 -1.67 -30.83 13.28
C ASN A 242 -1.71 -29.42 13.91
N LEU A 243 -0.92 -28.51 13.37
CA LEU A 243 -0.98 -27.11 13.75
C LEU A 243 -2.08 -26.40 12.97
N LYS A 244 -2.74 -25.48 13.63
CA LYS A 244 -3.69 -24.55 13.03
C LYS A 244 -3.09 -23.16 13.06
N LEU A 245 -3.06 -22.52 11.91
CA LEU A 245 -2.74 -21.07 11.79
C LEU A 245 -4.04 -20.30 11.85
N LEU A 246 -4.06 -19.28 12.70
CA LEU A 246 -5.15 -18.32 12.75
C LEU A 246 -4.63 -16.92 12.42
N VAL A 247 -5.49 -16.18 11.75
CA VAL A 247 -5.24 -14.77 11.39
C VAL A 247 -6.47 -13.98 11.78
N GLU A 248 -6.30 -13.02 12.67
CA GLU A 248 -7.36 -12.08 13.04
C GLU A 248 -7.05 -10.70 12.48
N VAL A 249 -8.05 -10.05 11.87
CA VAL A 249 -7.90 -8.75 11.23
C VAL A 249 -9.05 -7.83 11.59
N ASN A 250 -8.74 -6.56 11.85
CA ASN A 250 -9.76 -5.55 12.14
C ASN A 250 -9.31 -4.17 11.63
N LYS A 251 -10.22 -3.44 11.02
CA LYS A 251 -10.01 -2.04 10.64
C LYS A 251 -10.88 -1.14 11.51
N SER A 252 -10.25 -0.34 12.35
CA SER A 252 -10.97 0.59 13.21
C SER A 252 -11.73 1.66 12.40
N PHE A 253 -12.87 2.10 12.92
CA PHE A 253 -13.76 3.09 12.30
C PHE A 253 -14.38 2.59 10.98
N ASP A 254 -14.68 1.31 10.93
CA ASP A 254 -15.37 0.66 9.83
C ASP A 254 -16.85 0.42 10.20
N ASP A 255 -17.53 1.51 10.55
CA ASP A 255 -18.94 1.46 10.96
C ASP A 255 -19.81 1.06 9.77
N ASN A 256 -20.90 0.34 10.06
CA ASN A 256 -21.95 0.02 9.08
C ASN A 256 -23.34 0.19 9.73
N GLU A 257 -24.38 -0.20 9.01
CA GLU A 257 -25.77 -0.09 9.48
C GLU A 257 -26.08 -0.94 10.72
N TYR A 258 -25.27 -1.98 11.01
CA TYR A 258 -25.46 -2.88 12.16
C TYR A 258 -24.53 -2.54 13.32
N PHE A 259 -23.30 -2.22 13.05
CA PHE A 259 -22.23 -1.99 14.01
C PHE A 259 -21.85 -0.50 14.05
N ASN A 260 -22.57 0.26 14.85
CA ASN A 260 -22.38 1.68 15.13
C ASN A 260 -22.91 2.03 16.52
N LYS A 261 -22.67 3.26 17.00
CA LYS A 261 -23.10 3.71 18.33
C LYS A 261 -24.62 3.85 18.51
N GLU A 262 -25.35 4.03 17.41
CA GLU A 262 -26.79 4.19 17.44
C GLU A 262 -27.48 2.86 17.65
N ASN A 263 -26.93 1.78 17.12
CA ASN A 263 -27.49 0.44 17.19
C ASN A 263 -26.93 -0.41 18.33
N ILE A 264 -25.66 -0.19 18.73
CA ILE A 264 -25.06 -0.87 19.88
C ILE A 264 -25.16 0.05 21.10
N THR A 265 -26.24 -0.06 21.85
CA THR A 265 -26.58 0.85 22.97
C THR A 265 -26.38 0.25 24.36
N ASP A 266 -26.23 -1.07 24.44
CA ASP A 266 -26.15 -1.87 25.67
C ASP A 266 -24.75 -2.34 26.06
N ASP A 267 -23.74 -2.06 25.21
CA ASP A 267 -22.32 -2.39 25.46
C ASP A 267 -21.51 -1.14 25.86
N PRO A 268 -21.25 -0.90 27.14
CA PRO A 268 -20.56 0.29 27.62
C PRO A 268 -19.07 0.32 27.18
N VAL A 269 -18.44 -0.83 26.89
CA VAL A 269 -17.08 -0.91 26.42
C VAL A 269 -17.01 -0.48 24.97
N TYR A 270 -17.92 -0.94 24.13
CA TYR A 270 -18.06 -0.51 22.76
C TYR A 270 -18.37 0.99 22.66
N LEU A 271 -19.36 1.48 23.44
CA LEU A 271 -19.75 2.88 23.43
C LEU A 271 -18.62 3.83 23.81
N LYS A 272 -17.74 3.40 24.71
CA LYS A 272 -16.58 4.18 25.11
C LYS A 272 -15.53 4.28 24.01
N ASN A 273 -15.32 3.20 23.26
CA ASN A 273 -14.29 3.08 22.22
C ASN A 273 -14.81 2.29 21.01
N PRO A 274 -15.76 2.83 20.23
CA PRO A 274 -16.35 2.12 19.12
C PRO A 274 -15.26 1.81 18.08
N ASN A 275 -15.26 0.59 17.62
CA ASN A 275 -14.28 0.11 16.65
C ASN A 275 -14.89 -0.12 15.26
N GLY A 276 -16.21 0.04 15.14
CA GLY A 276 -16.99 -0.31 13.97
C GLY A 276 -17.31 -1.80 13.94
N GLN A 277 -17.20 -2.41 12.76
CA GLN A 277 -17.43 -3.84 12.59
C GLN A 277 -16.44 -4.68 13.41
N PRO A 278 -16.84 -5.88 13.86
CA PRO A 278 -15.96 -6.79 14.61
C PRO A 278 -14.77 -7.25 13.76
N SER A 279 -13.76 -7.79 14.42
CA SER A 279 -12.61 -8.44 13.76
C SER A 279 -13.04 -9.69 13.00
N LEU A 280 -12.37 -9.98 11.90
CA LEU A 280 -12.56 -11.20 11.13
C LEU A 280 -11.46 -12.21 11.42
N VAL A 281 -11.83 -13.48 11.53
CA VAL A 281 -10.92 -14.58 11.81
C VAL A 281 -10.85 -15.53 10.62
N TYR A 282 -9.62 -15.76 10.18
CA TYR A 282 -9.29 -16.74 9.15
C TYR A 282 -8.48 -17.87 9.75
N THR A 283 -8.58 -19.07 9.19
CA THR A 283 -7.81 -20.22 9.63
C THR A 283 -7.25 -21.02 8.46
N ALA A 284 -6.14 -21.69 8.69
CA ALA A 284 -5.58 -22.69 7.81
C ALA A 284 -4.93 -23.81 8.62
N GLU A 285 -5.03 -25.04 8.17
CA GLU A 285 -4.31 -26.19 8.74
C GLU A 285 -2.90 -26.24 8.14
N LEU A 286 -1.90 -26.40 8.98
CA LEU A 286 -0.52 -26.55 8.57
C LEU A 286 -0.13 -28.03 8.56
N ASN A 287 0.18 -28.52 7.36
CA ASN A 287 0.66 -29.88 7.16
C ASN A 287 2.18 -29.97 7.38
N THR A 288 2.65 -31.19 7.62
CA THR A 288 4.09 -31.50 7.71
C THR A 288 4.78 -31.47 6.33
N GLU A 289 4.03 -31.57 5.25
CA GLU A 289 4.55 -31.49 3.90
C GLU A 289 4.47 -30.05 3.38
N PRO A 290 5.38 -29.63 2.48
CA PRO A 290 5.28 -28.34 1.81
C PRO A 290 3.93 -28.17 1.13
N SER A 291 3.29 -27.02 1.35
CA SER A 291 1.94 -26.79 0.84
C SER A 291 1.66 -25.32 0.61
N VAL A 292 0.71 -25.03 -0.29
CA VAL A 292 0.14 -23.69 -0.51
C VAL A 292 -1.35 -23.78 -0.28
N VAL A 293 -1.84 -23.03 0.71
CA VAL A 293 -3.26 -23.03 1.08
C VAL A 293 -3.80 -21.62 1.18
N LEU A 294 -5.10 -21.47 0.92
CA LEU A 294 -5.82 -20.22 1.13
C LEU A 294 -6.49 -20.27 2.50
N ALA A 295 -6.23 -19.27 3.36
CA ALA A 295 -6.90 -19.18 4.64
C ALA A 295 -8.41 -18.99 4.46
N LYS A 296 -9.19 -19.75 5.23
CA LYS A 296 -10.66 -19.75 5.20
C LYS A 296 -11.18 -18.78 6.25
N LEU A 297 -12.07 -17.85 5.87
CA LEU A 297 -12.83 -17.04 6.81
C LEU A 297 -13.79 -17.91 7.59
N VAL A 298 -13.67 -17.92 8.91
CA VAL A 298 -14.44 -18.82 9.80
C VAL A 298 -15.43 -18.09 10.71
N GLY A 299 -15.27 -16.78 10.88
CA GLY A 299 -16.17 -15.99 11.71
C GLY A 299 -15.59 -14.64 12.09
N HIS A 300 -16.14 -14.08 13.14
CA HIS A 300 -15.73 -12.79 13.69
C HIS A 300 -15.60 -12.86 15.22
N GLY A 301 -14.77 -11.97 15.80
CA GLY A 301 -14.66 -11.83 17.25
C GLY A 301 -15.76 -10.95 17.85
N HIS A 302 -15.76 -10.82 19.17
CA HIS A 302 -16.70 -9.96 19.90
C HIS A 302 -16.38 -8.47 19.67
N ILE A 303 -17.39 -7.64 19.40
CA ILE A 303 -17.21 -6.21 19.05
C ILE A 303 -16.49 -5.38 20.11
N SER A 304 -16.68 -5.70 21.38
CA SER A 304 -16.04 -5.03 22.52
C SER A 304 -14.91 -5.83 23.17
N GLY A 305 -14.68 -7.06 22.69
CA GLY A 305 -13.67 -7.94 23.27
C GLY A 305 -14.06 -8.52 24.63
N ALA A 306 -15.36 -8.72 24.87
CA ALA A 306 -15.86 -9.32 26.12
C ALA A 306 -15.41 -10.78 26.25
N ASP A 307 -15.29 -11.48 25.15
CA ASP A 307 -14.77 -12.85 25.05
C ASP A 307 -13.84 -13.02 23.86
N GLY A 308 -13.25 -14.21 23.72
CA GLY A 308 -12.41 -14.63 22.61
C GLY A 308 -13.08 -15.64 21.69
N GLU A 309 -14.39 -15.77 21.74
CA GLU A 309 -15.10 -16.73 20.91
C GLU A 309 -15.21 -16.26 19.46
N ILE A 310 -15.27 -17.22 18.54
CA ILE A 310 -15.45 -16.94 17.11
C ILE A 310 -16.92 -17.16 16.78
N ASN A 311 -17.61 -16.07 16.46
CA ASN A 311 -18.99 -16.15 16.00
C ASN A 311 -19.02 -16.43 14.48
N PRO A 312 -19.61 -17.55 14.01
CA PRO A 312 -19.63 -17.90 12.59
C PRO A 312 -20.66 -17.10 11.77
N ASP A 313 -21.55 -16.33 12.41
CA ASP A 313 -22.56 -15.56 11.71
C ASP A 313 -21.94 -14.28 11.11
N LEU A 314 -21.80 -14.30 9.81
CA LEU A 314 -21.24 -13.18 9.04
C LEU A 314 -22.33 -12.32 8.36
N SER A 315 -23.61 -12.52 8.62
CA SER A 315 -24.71 -11.87 7.88
C SER A 315 -24.64 -10.34 7.90
N ASN A 316 -24.26 -9.76 9.05
CA ASN A 316 -24.17 -8.31 9.26
C ASN A 316 -22.79 -7.72 8.96
N ILE A 317 -21.85 -8.51 8.49
CA ILE A 317 -20.51 -8.05 8.10
C ILE A 317 -20.55 -7.58 6.66
N THR A 318 -20.12 -6.34 6.41
CA THR A 318 -20.16 -5.70 5.09
C THR A 318 -18.76 -5.40 4.54
N THR A 319 -18.27 -4.18 4.68
CA THR A 319 -16.96 -3.72 4.19
C THR A 319 -15.79 -4.52 4.75
N ALA A 320 -15.88 -4.98 5.99
CA ALA A 320 -14.83 -5.75 6.64
C ALA A 320 -14.43 -7.02 5.84
N ARG A 321 -15.39 -7.69 5.16
CA ARG A 321 -15.10 -8.85 4.29
C ARG A 321 -14.20 -8.53 3.10
N HIS A 322 -14.11 -7.26 2.73
CA HIS A 322 -13.37 -6.79 1.56
C HIS A 322 -12.03 -6.16 1.92
N MET A 323 -11.59 -6.25 3.18
CA MET A 323 -10.25 -5.80 3.61
C MET A 323 -9.15 -6.58 2.89
N PHE A 324 -9.30 -7.89 2.77
CA PHE A 324 -8.37 -8.74 2.03
C PHE A 324 -9.09 -9.47 0.89
N LYS A 325 -8.43 -9.58 -0.27
CA LYS A 325 -8.86 -10.43 -1.39
C LYS A 325 -8.57 -11.90 -1.12
N GLY A 326 -7.61 -12.17 -0.24
CA GLY A 326 -7.19 -13.49 0.16
C GLY A 326 -5.92 -13.41 1.00
N ILE A 327 -5.73 -14.42 1.83
CA ILE A 327 -4.54 -14.64 2.65
C ILE A 327 -4.02 -16.01 2.24
N VAL A 328 -2.88 -16.05 1.57
CA VAL A 328 -2.27 -17.29 1.06
C VAL A 328 -1.13 -17.68 1.99
N ILE A 329 -1.10 -18.93 2.38
CA ILE A 329 -0.08 -19.49 3.26
C ILE A 329 0.71 -20.51 2.47
N GLU A 330 2.04 -20.36 2.47
CA GLU A 330 3.00 -21.28 1.87
C GLU A 330 3.94 -21.78 2.97
N THR A 331 4.13 -23.09 3.03
CA THR A 331 5.01 -23.78 3.99
C THR A 331 6.09 -24.56 3.23
N GLU A 332 7.33 -24.49 3.74
CA GLU A 332 8.51 -25.17 3.20
C GLU A 332 9.06 -26.21 4.20
#